data_b172d6fd58ca710e4760fbb965e9ade4
#
_entry.id   b172d6fd58ca710e4760fbb965e9ade4
#
_cell.length_a   1.000
_cell.length_b   1.000
_cell.length_c   1.000
_cell.angle_alpha   90.00
_cell.angle_beta   90.00
_cell.angle_gamma   90.00
#
_symmetry.space_group_name_H-M   'P 1'
#
loop_
_entity.id
_entity.type
_entity.pdbx_description
1 polymer ?
#
loop_
_entity_poly.entity_id
_entity_poly.type
_entity_poly.pdbx_seq_one_letter_code
_entity_poly.pdbx_strand_id
1 'polypeptide(L)'
;MRATEPTEWKKTACIICALNCGLEVQTDGRRIVRIRGDKAHPVSKGYVCEKSQRMDYYQNGADRLDSPMRRKPDGRYEAIDWETAIREIAAKFAAIKATHGGESILYYGGGSQGNHLGGVYGDSTIKALGIQYRSNALAQEKTGEAWVQGKMTGSGIHGDFEHCEVAVFVGKNPWQSHGFARTRVILREIQNDPARALIVIDPRRSETAAMADFHLAVRPGTDAW
;
A
#
# COMPACT_ATOMS: atom_id res chain seq x y z
N MET A 1 26.74 1.76 25.61
CA MET A 1 26.11 0.46 25.27
C MET A 1 26.89 -0.11 24.08
N ARG A 2 27.48 -1.30 24.20
CA ARG A 2 28.14 -1.97 23.06
C ARG A 2 27.05 -2.31 22.04
N ALA A 3 27.24 -1.90 20.78
CA ALA A 3 26.42 -2.38 19.68
C ALA A 3 26.53 -3.91 19.67
N THR A 4 25.44 -4.59 19.90
CA THR A 4 25.36 -6.05 19.70
C THR A 4 25.65 -6.31 18.23
N GLU A 5 26.42 -7.36 17.92
CA GLU A 5 26.64 -7.74 16.51
C GLU A 5 25.30 -7.95 15.81
N PRO A 6 25.18 -7.49 14.55
CA PRO A 6 23.93 -7.64 13.81
C PRO A 6 23.52 -9.11 13.77
N THR A 7 22.27 -9.38 14.14
CA THR A 7 21.70 -10.73 14.11
C THR A 7 21.68 -11.29 12.69
N GLU A 8 21.46 -12.61 12.57
CA GLU A 8 21.24 -13.28 11.30
C GLU A 8 20.17 -12.58 10.44
N TRP A 9 20.32 -12.66 9.11
CA TRP A 9 19.32 -12.16 8.18
C TRP A 9 18.04 -12.99 8.27
N LYS A 10 16.91 -12.34 8.54
CA LYS A 10 15.59 -12.95 8.63
C LYS A 10 14.73 -12.55 7.43
N LYS A 11 14.17 -13.56 6.76
CA LYS A 11 13.25 -13.34 5.64
C LYS A 11 11.92 -12.81 6.10
N THR A 12 11.39 -11.85 5.36
CA THR A 12 10.07 -11.25 5.58
C THR A 12 9.52 -10.66 4.28
N ALA A 13 8.32 -10.11 4.31
CA ALA A 13 7.71 -9.41 3.19
C ALA A 13 7.51 -7.92 3.52
N CYS A 14 7.63 -7.09 2.49
CA CYS A 14 7.28 -5.68 2.59
C CYS A 14 5.77 -5.50 2.75
N ILE A 15 5.34 -4.69 3.72
CA ILE A 15 3.92 -4.46 4.02
C ILE A 15 3.38 -3.14 3.45
N ILE A 16 4.20 -2.37 2.71
CA ILE A 16 3.84 -0.99 2.33
C ILE A 16 2.82 -0.96 1.19
N CYS A 17 2.86 -1.94 0.29
CA CYS A 17 1.90 -2.04 -0.81
C CYS A 17 1.59 -3.49 -1.18
N ALA A 18 0.61 -3.69 -2.08
CA ALA A 18 0.13 -4.99 -2.50
C ALA A 18 1.17 -5.89 -3.21
N LEU A 19 2.33 -5.34 -3.60
CA LEU A 19 3.38 -6.13 -4.24
C LEU A 19 4.09 -7.10 -3.29
N ASN A 20 4.05 -6.87 -1.99
CA ASN A 20 4.62 -7.74 -0.95
C ASN A 20 6.04 -8.24 -1.29
N CYS A 21 6.90 -7.35 -1.78
CA CYS A 21 8.28 -7.69 -2.15
C CYS A 21 9.01 -8.43 -1.02
N GLY A 22 9.75 -9.47 -1.36
CA GLY A 22 10.56 -10.21 -0.39
C GLY A 22 11.71 -9.37 0.15
N LEU A 23 11.86 -9.37 1.45
CA LEU A 23 12.89 -8.66 2.18
C LEU A 23 13.70 -9.62 3.05
N GLU A 24 14.92 -9.25 3.31
CA GLU A 24 15.71 -9.78 4.42
C GLU A 24 16.07 -8.63 5.36
N VAL A 25 15.87 -8.83 6.65
CA VAL A 25 16.14 -7.83 7.68
C VAL A 25 17.09 -8.37 8.74
N GLN A 26 17.91 -7.50 9.28
CA GLN A 26 18.62 -7.73 10.54
C GLN A 26 17.99 -6.90 11.63
N THR A 27 17.85 -7.47 12.83
CA THR A 27 17.20 -6.80 13.96
C THR A 27 18.11 -6.78 15.18
N ASP A 28 17.95 -5.74 16.00
CA ASP A 28 18.45 -5.67 17.37
C ASP A 28 17.22 -5.53 18.28
N GLY A 29 16.85 -6.61 18.94
CA GLY A 29 15.57 -6.71 19.62
C GLY A 29 14.40 -6.45 18.64
N ARG A 30 13.62 -5.41 18.91
CA ARG A 30 12.49 -4.98 18.06
C ARG A 30 12.87 -3.98 16.97
N ARG A 31 14.12 -3.52 16.95
CA ARG A 31 14.59 -2.51 15.98
C ARG A 31 15.09 -3.17 14.71
N ILE A 32 14.74 -2.63 13.56
CA ILE A 32 15.33 -3.00 12.28
C ILE A 32 16.63 -2.22 12.12
N VAL A 33 17.76 -2.92 11.92
CA VAL A 33 19.09 -2.31 11.75
C VAL A 33 19.54 -2.30 10.29
N ARG A 34 19.13 -3.30 9.50
CA ARG A 34 19.46 -3.39 8.07
C ARG A 34 18.31 -4.02 7.29
N ILE A 35 18.14 -3.58 6.06
CA ILE A 35 17.13 -4.08 5.12
C ILE A 35 17.80 -4.31 3.77
N ARG A 36 17.48 -5.43 3.13
CA ARG A 36 17.81 -5.69 1.72
C ARG A 36 16.70 -6.52 1.07
N GLY A 37 16.70 -6.59 -0.27
CA GLY A 37 15.80 -7.47 -1.00
C GLY A 37 16.21 -8.94 -0.88
N ASP A 38 15.23 -9.83 -0.70
CA ASP A 38 15.45 -11.28 -0.77
C ASP A 38 15.63 -11.69 -2.24
N LYS A 39 16.84 -12.07 -2.60
CA LYS A 39 17.19 -12.54 -3.96
C LYS A 39 16.48 -13.83 -4.35
N ALA A 40 16.09 -14.65 -3.38
CA ALA A 40 15.38 -15.91 -3.61
C ALA A 40 13.87 -15.71 -3.75
N HIS A 41 13.34 -14.50 -3.52
CA HIS A 41 11.91 -14.24 -3.67
C HIS A 41 11.49 -14.34 -5.15
N PRO A 42 10.47 -15.18 -5.49
CA PRO A 42 10.18 -15.53 -6.89
C PRO A 42 9.75 -14.34 -7.76
N VAL A 43 9.09 -13.34 -7.16
CA VAL A 43 8.54 -12.18 -7.90
C VAL A 43 9.49 -11.00 -7.88
N SER A 44 9.95 -10.58 -6.69
CA SER A 44 10.81 -9.39 -6.58
C SER A 44 12.29 -9.63 -6.87
N LYS A 45 12.77 -10.90 -6.80
CA LYS A 45 14.13 -11.32 -7.17
C LYS A 45 15.22 -10.40 -6.59
N GLY A 46 15.05 -9.96 -5.34
CA GLY A 46 15.96 -9.05 -4.65
C GLY A 46 15.73 -7.56 -4.91
N TYR A 47 14.79 -7.19 -5.79
CA TYR A 47 14.43 -5.78 -6.00
C TYR A 47 13.62 -5.24 -4.84
N VAL A 48 13.95 -4.03 -4.41
CA VAL A 48 13.21 -3.25 -3.41
C VAL A 48 13.16 -1.78 -3.82
N CYS A 49 12.03 -1.14 -3.58
CA CYS A 49 11.88 0.30 -3.82
C CYS A 49 12.37 1.12 -2.61
N GLU A 50 12.46 2.42 -2.79
CA GLU A 50 12.92 3.35 -1.75
C GLU A 50 12.03 3.29 -0.48
N LYS A 51 10.74 3.04 -0.65
CA LYS A 51 9.79 2.96 0.48
C LYS A 51 10.12 1.80 1.41
N SER A 52 10.38 0.62 0.85
CA SER A 52 10.76 -0.56 1.65
C SER A 52 12.13 -0.41 2.31
N GLN A 53 13.06 0.30 1.68
CA GLN A 53 14.38 0.59 2.27
C GLN A 53 14.31 1.53 3.49
N ARG A 54 13.17 2.21 3.69
CA ARG A 54 12.91 3.13 4.81
C ARG A 54 11.96 2.56 5.87
N MET A 55 11.73 1.25 5.86
CA MET A 55 10.89 0.62 6.89
C MET A 55 11.49 0.72 8.29
N ASP A 56 12.81 0.81 8.40
CA ASP A 56 13.51 1.07 9.65
C ASP A 56 13.09 2.39 10.28
N TYR A 57 12.93 3.45 9.49
CA TYR A 57 12.44 4.76 9.94
C TYR A 57 11.05 4.64 10.58
N TYR A 58 10.12 3.94 9.91
CA TYR A 58 8.77 3.76 10.44
C TYR A 58 8.74 2.86 11.68
N GLN A 59 9.52 1.80 11.69
CA GLN A 59 9.55 0.84 12.81
C GLN A 59 10.27 1.39 14.03
N ASN A 60 11.35 2.14 13.82
CA ASN A 60 12.26 2.57 14.89
C ASN A 60 11.99 3.99 15.39
N GLY A 61 11.06 4.72 14.77
CA GLY A 61 10.76 6.12 15.07
C GLY A 61 10.46 6.32 16.57
N ALA A 62 11.09 7.34 17.16
CA ALA A 62 10.92 7.64 18.60
C ALA A 62 9.52 8.17 18.94
N ASP A 63 8.84 8.72 17.94
CA ASP A 63 7.47 9.26 18.01
C ASP A 63 6.40 8.26 17.59
N ARG A 64 6.78 6.99 17.37
CA ARG A 64 5.83 5.96 17.02
C ARG A 64 4.92 5.64 18.19
N LEU A 65 3.61 5.72 17.94
CA LEU A 65 2.61 5.31 18.93
C LEU A 65 2.67 3.79 19.12
N ASP A 66 2.87 3.36 20.34
CA ASP A 66 2.94 1.95 20.77
C ASP A 66 1.83 1.55 21.75
N SER A 67 1.02 2.53 22.14
CA SER A 67 -0.13 2.36 23.04
C SER A 67 -1.35 3.10 22.52
N PRO A 68 -2.57 2.67 22.85
CA PRO A 68 -3.77 3.47 22.59
C PRO A 68 -3.69 4.81 23.32
N MET A 69 -4.20 5.84 22.67
CA MET A 69 -4.18 7.21 23.21
C MET A 69 -5.60 7.71 23.44
N ARG A 70 -5.90 8.14 24.66
CA ARG A 70 -7.18 8.77 25.01
C ARG A 70 -7.04 10.29 25.02
N ARG A 71 -7.95 10.98 24.30
CA ARG A 71 -7.99 12.44 24.31
C ARG A 71 -8.66 12.94 25.59
N LYS A 72 -8.01 13.89 26.27
CA LYS A 72 -8.53 14.59 27.45
C LYS A 72 -9.41 15.79 27.05
N PRO A 73 -10.21 16.31 28.00
CA PRO A 73 -11.00 17.52 27.77
C PRO A 73 -10.18 18.75 27.37
N ASP A 74 -8.95 18.86 27.83
CA ASP A 74 -7.99 19.92 27.48
C ASP A 74 -7.34 19.75 26.09
N GLY A 75 -7.72 18.71 25.35
CA GLY A 75 -7.22 18.39 24.03
C GLY A 75 -5.92 17.58 23.99
N ARG A 76 -5.22 17.41 25.11
CA ARG A 76 -4.03 16.58 25.20
C ARG A 76 -4.38 15.10 25.15
N TYR A 77 -3.39 14.25 24.83
CA TYR A 77 -3.54 12.81 24.81
C TYR A 77 -2.78 12.16 25.94
N GLU A 78 -3.32 11.07 26.49
CA GLU A 78 -2.67 10.21 27.45
C GLU A 78 -2.67 8.77 26.97
N ALA A 79 -1.59 8.04 27.20
CA ALA A 79 -1.52 6.62 26.92
C ALA A 79 -2.40 5.84 27.90
N ILE A 80 -3.16 4.88 27.37
CA ILE A 80 -3.97 3.92 28.15
C ILE A 80 -3.64 2.49 27.71
N ASP A 81 -4.01 1.51 28.52
CA ASP A 81 -3.88 0.11 28.12
C ASP A 81 -4.96 -0.32 27.12
N TRP A 82 -4.67 -1.41 26.41
CA TRP A 82 -5.57 -1.95 25.38
C TRP A 82 -6.92 -2.41 25.93
N GLU A 83 -6.95 -3.00 27.12
CA GLU A 83 -8.19 -3.47 27.74
C GLU A 83 -9.12 -2.29 28.05
N THR A 84 -8.57 -1.24 28.62
CA THR A 84 -9.30 0.02 28.86
C THR A 84 -9.81 0.64 27.59
N ALA A 85 -8.98 0.73 26.54
CA ALA A 85 -9.38 1.27 25.24
C ALA A 85 -10.53 0.48 24.62
N ILE A 86 -10.41 -0.83 24.56
CA ILE A 86 -11.44 -1.73 23.97
C ILE A 86 -12.74 -1.62 24.76
N ARG A 87 -12.70 -1.67 26.08
CA ARG A 87 -13.88 -1.57 26.93
C ARG A 87 -14.62 -0.25 26.74
N GLU A 88 -13.90 0.87 26.75
CA GLU A 88 -14.49 2.21 26.57
C GLU A 88 -15.10 2.40 25.19
N ILE A 89 -14.41 1.95 24.13
CA ILE A 89 -14.90 2.01 22.76
C ILE A 89 -16.14 1.12 22.59
N ALA A 90 -16.11 -0.11 23.07
CA ALA A 90 -17.23 -1.03 22.98
C ALA A 90 -18.48 -0.50 23.70
N ALA A 91 -18.30 0.09 24.90
CA ALA A 91 -19.41 0.69 25.64
C ALA A 91 -20.02 1.87 24.89
N LYS A 92 -19.21 2.73 24.27
CA LYS A 92 -19.71 3.87 23.44
C LYS A 92 -20.46 3.37 22.21
N PHE A 93 -19.93 2.40 21.50
CA PHE A 93 -20.62 1.84 20.33
C PHE A 93 -21.94 1.14 20.71
N ALA A 94 -21.97 0.41 21.83
CA ALA A 94 -23.19 -0.21 22.32
C ALA A 94 -24.25 0.84 22.66
N ALA A 95 -23.88 1.92 23.33
CA ALA A 95 -24.79 3.04 23.64
C ALA A 95 -25.32 3.73 22.38
N ILE A 96 -24.46 4.03 21.42
CA ILE A 96 -24.87 4.65 20.13
C ILE A 96 -25.82 3.72 19.38
N LYS A 97 -25.50 2.44 19.27
CA LYS A 97 -26.36 1.46 18.63
C LYS A 97 -27.72 1.33 19.30
N ALA A 98 -27.76 1.32 20.64
CA ALA A 98 -29.00 1.22 21.40
C ALA A 98 -29.90 2.46 21.22
N THR A 99 -29.30 3.64 21.09
CA THR A 99 -30.04 4.91 20.99
C THR A 99 -30.43 5.27 19.56
N HIS A 100 -29.55 4.99 18.60
CA HIS A 100 -29.66 5.51 17.24
C HIS A 100 -29.62 4.45 16.13
N GLY A 101 -29.48 3.16 16.48
CA GLY A 101 -29.33 2.08 15.50
C GLY A 101 -27.93 1.98 14.91
N GLY A 102 -27.65 0.85 14.24
CA GLY A 102 -26.38 0.61 13.56
C GLY A 102 -26.16 1.51 12.34
N GLU A 103 -27.23 1.99 11.73
CA GLU A 103 -27.21 2.91 10.60
C GLU A 103 -26.67 4.30 10.95
N SER A 104 -26.59 4.67 12.22
CA SER A 104 -25.93 5.90 12.68
C SER A 104 -24.41 5.82 12.67
N ILE A 105 -23.86 4.62 12.42
CA ILE A 105 -22.42 4.36 12.43
C ILE A 105 -21.94 4.14 11.00
N LEU A 106 -20.94 4.94 10.57
CA LEU A 106 -20.27 4.73 9.30
C LEU A 106 -18.93 4.01 9.53
N TYR A 107 -18.69 2.93 8.78
CA TYR A 107 -17.36 2.34 8.69
C TYR A 107 -16.60 2.91 7.50
N TYR A 108 -15.49 3.58 7.78
CA TYR A 108 -14.56 4.04 6.76
C TYR A 108 -13.26 3.25 6.88
N GLY A 109 -13.08 2.28 5.98
CA GLY A 109 -11.89 1.44 5.93
C GLY A 109 -10.79 2.07 5.09
N GLY A 110 -9.55 1.93 5.52
CA GLY A 110 -8.40 2.25 4.71
C GLY A 110 -7.88 1.00 4.01
N GLY A 111 -7.32 1.17 2.83
CA GLY A 111 -6.57 0.14 2.11
C GLY A 111 -5.22 0.71 1.73
N SER A 112 -4.45 -0.03 0.99
CA SER A 112 -3.14 0.28 0.42
C SER A 112 -1.91 -0.24 1.16
N GLN A 113 -2.04 -0.72 2.41
CA GLN A 113 -0.97 -1.53 2.97
C GLN A 113 -1.16 -2.99 2.51
N GLY A 114 -0.06 -3.68 2.25
CA GLY A 114 -0.10 -5.10 1.89
C GLY A 114 -0.59 -6.03 3.01
N ASN A 115 -0.82 -5.50 4.21
CA ASN A 115 -1.35 -6.25 5.35
C ASN A 115 -2.86 -5.97 5.51
N HIS A 116 -3.68 -6.81 4.88
CA HIS A 116 -5.14 -6.73 4.96
C HIS A 116 -5.75 -7.57 6.08
N LEU A 117 -4.95 -8.24 6.90
CA LEU A 117 -5.44 -9.12 7.96
C LEU A 117 -6.36 -8.39 8.95
N GLY A 118 -6.02 -7.14 9.28
CA GLY A 118 -6.87 -6.31 10.14
C GLY A 118 -8.27 -6.04 9.58
N GLY A 119 -8.42 -5.97 8.26
CA GLY A 119 -9.71 -5.77 7.59
C GLY A 119 -10.68 -6.93 7.78
N VAL A 120 -10.16 -8.16 7.83
CA VAL A 120 -10.98 -9.36 8.07
C VAL A 120 -11.65 -9.32 9.44
N TYR A 121 -10.94 -8.88 10.47
CA TYR A 121 -11.52 -8.70 11.82
C TYR A 121 -12.54 -7.54 11.84
N GLY A 122 -12.36 -6.52 11.02
CA GLY A 122 -13.28 -5.41 10.88
C GLY A 122 -14.70 -5.85 10.45
N ASP A 123 -14.82 -6.83 9.56
CA ASP A 123 -16.12 -7.31 9.09
C ASP A 123 -16.98 -7.91 10.21
N SER A 124 -16.40 -8.61 11.16
CA SER A 124 -17.10 -9.13 12.33
C SER A 124 -17.63 -7.98 13.22
N THR A 125 -16.86 -6.95 13.43
CA THR A 125 -17.26 -5.75 14.19
C THR A 125 -18.39 -5.00 13.48
N ILE A 126 -18.29 -4.80 12.17
CA ILE A 126 -19.32 -4.17 11.33
C ILE A 126 -20.64 -4.92 11.47
N LYS A 127 -20.62 -6.25 11.35
CA LYS A 127 -21.78 -7.10 11.49
C LYS A 127 -22.39 -7.03 12.90
N ALA A 128 -21.57 -7.12 13.94
CA ALA A 128 -22.01 -7.04 15.33
C ALA A 128 -22.67 -5.70 15.67
N LEU A 129 -22.18 -4.61 15.12
CA LEU A 129 -22.73 -3.26 15.31
C LEU A 129 -23.95 -3.00 14.43
N GLY A 130 -24.21 -3.79 13.39
CA GLY A 130 -25.29 -3.56 12.43
C GLY A 130 -25.04 -2.38 11.50
N ILE A 131 -23.75 -2.09 11.20
CA ILE A 131 -23.34 -0.99 10.32
C ILE A 131 -23.79 -1.30 8.89
N GLN A 132 -24.54 -0.38 8.28
CA GLN A 132 -25.00 -0.49 6.90
C GLN A 132 -24.17 0.35 5.95
N TYR A 133 -23.61 1.47 6.40
CA TYR A 133 -22.84 2.39 5.58
C TYR A 133 -21.36 2.10 5.66
N ARG A 134 -20.78 1.81 4.48
CA ARG A 134 -19.37 1.45 4.35
C ARG A 134 -18.74 2.25 3.22
N SER A 135 -17.54 2.76 3.43
CA SER A 135 -16.76 3.42 2.38
C SER A 135 -15.27 3.21 2.62
N ASN A 136 -14.48 3.49 1.60
CA ASN A 136 -13.01 3.51 1.68
C ASN A 136 -12.45 4.39 0.55
N ALA A 137 -11.15 4.68 0.57
CA ALA A 137 -10.51 5.47 -0.48
C ALA A 137 -10.63 4.82 -1.87
N LEU A 138 -10.59 3.48 -1.95
CA LEU A 138 -10.68 2.75 -3.21
C LEU A 138 -12.07 2.87 -3.85
N ALA A 139 -13.13 3.07 -3.05
CA ALA A 139 -14.49 3.27 -3.56
C ALA A 139 -14.61 4.55 -4.39
N GLN A 140 -13.77 5.55 -4.15
CA GLN A 140 -13.70 6.78 -4.94
C GLN A 140 -12.62 6.72 -6.02
N GLU A 141 -11.47 6.13 -5.69
CA GLU A 141 -10.30 6.09 -6.56
C GLU A 141 -10.40 4.99 -7.65
N LYS A 142 -10.95 3.83 -7.31
CA LYS A 142 -10.85 2.61 -8.12
C LYS A 142 -12.20 2.05 -8.60
N THR A 143 -13.29 2.76 -8.40
CA THR A 143 -14.64 2.25 -8.75
C THR A 143 -14.76 1.96 -10.25
N GLY A 144 -14.36 2.89 -11.11
CA GLY A 144 -14.38 2.72 -12.56
C GLY A 144 -13.44 1.61 -13.03
N GLU A 145 -12.21 1.60 -12.50
CA GLU A 145 -11.22 0.56 -12.80
C GLU A 145 -11.73 -0.83 -12.42
N ALA A 146 -12.24 -0.99 -11.20
CA ALA A 146 -12.77 -2.27 -10.73
C ALA A 146 -13.99 -2.74 -11.54
N TRP A 147 -14.87 -1.83 -11.95
CA TRP A 147 -16.02 -2.14 -12.79
C TRP A 147 -15.60 -2.61 -14.18
N VAL A 148 -14.67 -1.89 -14.82
CA VAL A 148 -14.14 -2.27 -16.16
C VAL A 148 -13.43 -3.61 -16.10
N GLN A 149 -12.52 -3.81 -15.13
CA GLN A 149 -11.82 -5.09 -14.96
C GLN A 149 -12.79 -6.24 -14.71
N GLY A 150 -13.81 -6.04 -13.86
CA GLY A 150 -14.85 -7.03 -13.62
C GLY A 150 -15.62 -7.42 -14.87
N LYS A 151 -15.88 -6.48 -15.78
CA LYS A 151 -16.56 -6.73 -17.06
C LYS A 151 -15.65 -7.40 -18.11
N MET A 152 -14.38 -7.01 -18.17
CA MET A 152 -13.45 -7.51 -19.19
C MET A 152 -12.86 -8.88 -18.84
N THR A 153 -12.54 -9.10 -17.56
CA THR A 153 -11.72 -10.25 -17.12
C THR A 153 -12.32 -11.04 -15.95
N GLY A 154 -13.44 -10.58 -15.38
CA GLY A 154 -14.09 -11.19 -14.22
C GLY A 154 -13.39 -10.95 -12.89
N SER A 155 -12.18 -10.41 -12.89
CA SER A 155 -11.40 -10.12 -11.69
C SER A 155 -10.36 -9.02 -11.94
N GLY A 156 -9.77 -8.49 -10.86
CA GLY A 156 -8.61 -7.61 -10.98
C GLY A 156 -7.40 -8.35 -11.56
N ILE A 157 -6.76 -7.75 -12.56
CA ILE A 157 -5.55 -8.27 -13.19
C ILE A 157 -4.43 -7.26 -13.09
N HIS A 158 -3.19 -7.75 -13.18
CA HIS A 158 -1.99 -6.95 -13.36
C HIS A 158 -1.35 -7.23 -14.69
N GLY A 159 -0.85 -6.21 -15.39
CA GLY A 159 -0.10 -6.36 -16.61
C GLY A 159 1.21 -7.11 -16.37
N ASP A 160 1.53 -8.04 -17.24
CA ASP A 160 2.85 -8.68 -17.29
C ASP A 160 3.81 -7.83 -18.13
N PHE A 161 4.42 -6.86 -17.48
CA PHE A 161 5.40 -5.96 -18.13
C PHE A 161 6.77 -6.62 -18.33
N GLU A 162 7.05 -7.74 -17.67
CA GLU A 162 8.33 -8.45 -17.83
C GLU A 162 8.44 -9.10 -19.22
N HIS A 163 7.33 -9.60 -19.77
CA HIS A 163 7.32 -10.38 -20.99
C HIS A 163 6.57 -9.72 -22.17
N CYS A 164 6.07 -8.49 -22.01
CA CYS A 164 5.34 -7.82 -23.08
C CYS A 164 6.31 -7.26 -24.15
N GLU A 165 5.88 -7.27 -25.40
CA GLU A 165 6.55 -6.63 -26.53
C GLU A 165 6.29 -5.11 -26.50
N VAL A 166 5.07 -4.69 -26.14
CA VAL A 166 4.68 -3.28 -26.05
C VAL A 166 4.09 -3.01 -24.67
N ALA A 167 4.67 -2.05 -23.96
CA ALA A 167 4.14 -1.50 -22.71
C ALA A 167 3.54 -0.12 -22.95
N VAL A 168 2.27 0.08 -22.56
CA VAL A 168 1.58 1.37 -22.66
C VAL A 168 1.21 1.86 -21.27
N PHE A 169 1.65 3.06 -20.90
CA PHE A 169 1.27 3.71 -19.66
C PHE A 169 0.47 4.99 -19.95
N VAL A 170 -0.74 5.04 -19.42
CA VAL A 170 -1.66 6.17 -19.59
C VAL A 170 -1.81 6.89 -18.24
N GLY A 171 -1.38 8.15 -18.16
CA GLY A 171 -1.44 8.96 -16.95
C GLY A 171 -0.69 8.37 -15.75
N LYS A 172 0.36 7.57 -16.00
CA LYS A 172 1.08 6.85 -14.95
C LYS A 172 2.58 6.96 -15.11
N ASN A 173 3.26 7.20 -13.98
CA ASN A 173 4.72 7.28 -13.91
C ASN A 173 5.28 6.17 -13.02
N PRO A 174 5.36 4.92 -13.50
CA PRO A 174 5.83 3.78 -12.69
C PRO A 174 7.28 3.90 -12.25
N TRP A 175 8.12 4.69 -12.92
CA TRP A 175 9.47 4.98 -12.43
C TRP A 175 9.47 5.53 -11.01
N GLN A 176 8.50 6.38 -10.65
CA GLN A 176 8.32 6.95 -9.31
C GLN A 176 7.34 6.14 -8.45
N SER A 177 6.18 5.82 -8.99
CA SER A 177 5.11 5.19 -8.22
C SER A 177 5.26 3.68 -8.05
N HIS A 178 6.11 3.07 -8.87
CA HIS A 178 6.19 1.61 -9.03
C HIS A 178 4.86 1.03 -9.52
N GLY A 179 4.24 0.10 -8.84
CA GLY A 179 2.93 -0.46 -9.18
C GLY A 179 3.00 -1.89 -9.72
N PHE A 180 4.17 -2.36 -10.12
CA PHE A 180 4.48 -3.76 -10.43
C PHE A 180 5.87 -4.12 -9.94
N ALA A 181 6.14 -5.42 -9.79
CA ALA A 181 7.41 -5.91 -9.26
C ALA A 181 8.59 -5.56 -10.18
N ARG A 182 9.76 -5.27 -9.60
CA ARG A 182 10.99 -4.97 -10.35
C ARG A 182 10.88 -3.78 -11.31
N THR A 183 9.98 -2.84 -11.04
CA THR A 183 9.54 -1.79 -11.97
C THR A 183 10.68 -1.12 -12.71
N ARG A 184 11.67 -0.55 -12.02
CA ARG A 184 12.77 0.18 -12.68
C ARG A 184 13.71 -0.73 -13.47
N VAL A 185 13.82 -1.98 -13.06
CA VAL A 185 14.60 -2.98 -13.81
C VAL A 185 13.89 -3.29 -15.12
N ILE A 186 12.60 -3.65 -15.06
CA ILE A 186 11.80 -3.98 -16.23
C ILE A 186 11.68 -2.80 -17.20
N LEU A 187 11.47 -1.58 -16.71
CA LEU A 187 11.44 -0.40 -17.57
C LEU A 187 12.76 -0.20 -18.35
N ARG A 188 13.90 -0.46 -17.71
CA ARG A 188 15.20 -0.40 -18.39
C ARG A 188 15.40 -1.57 -19.35
N GLU A 189 14.91 -2.76 -19.01
CA GLU A 189 14.94 -3.91 -19.91
C GLU A 189 14.13 -3.62 -21.17
N ILE A 190 12.92 -3.01 -21.05
CA ILE A 190 12.12 -2.58 -22.20
C ILE A 190 12.88 -1.51 -23.01
N GLN A 191 13.38 -0.48 -22.38
CA GLN A 191 14.09 0.62 -23.05
C GLN A 191 15.32 0.14 -23.85
N ASN A 192 16.02 -0.88 -23.36
CA ASN A 192 17.26 -1.36 -23.96
C ASN A 192 17.06 -2.49 -24.99
N ASP A 193 15.84 -3.00 -25.14
CA ASP A 193 15.53 -4.09 -26.05
C ASP A 193 14.88 -3.52 -27.34
N PRO A 194 15.56 -3.57 -28.48
CA PRO A 194 15.01 -3.03 -29.74
C PRO A 194 13.79 -3.77 -30.27
N ALA A 195 13.48 -4.98 -29.76
CA ALA A 195 12.29 -5.73 -30.11
C ALA A 195 11.06 -5.32 -29.25
N ARG A 196 11.24 -4.41 -28.31
CA ARG A 196 10.20 -3.96 -27.38
C ARG A 196 9.93 -2.46 -27.54
N ALA A 197 8.73 -2.02 -27.21
CA ALA A 197 8.37 -0.60 -27.25
C ALA A 197 7.72 -0.14 -25.94
N LEU A 198 8.09 1.07 -25.53
CA LEU A 198 7.50 1.77 -24.39
C LEU A 198 6.74 3.01 -24.91
N ILE A 199 5.43 3.02 -24.69
CA ILE A 199 4.56 4.15 -25.07
C ILE A 199 4.03 4.78 -23.77
N VAL A 200 4.14 6.11 -23.67
CA VAL A 200 3.60 6.87 -22.54
C VAL A 200 2.67 7.95 -23.05
N ILE A 201 1.45 7.94 -22.53
CA ILE A 201 0.42 8.95 -22.79
C ILE A 201 0.25 9.72 -21.48
N ASP A 202 0.80 10.92 -21.42
CA ASP A 202 0.84 11.74 -20.20
C ASP A 202 1.01 13.22 -20.58
N PRO A 203 0.26 14.16 -20.01
CA PRO A 203 0.45 15.58 -20.28
C PRO A 203 1.85 16.09 -19.87
N ARG A 204 2.48 15.41 -18.92
CA ARG A 204 3.81 15.74 -18.42
C ARG A 204 4.87 14.77 -18.96
N ARG A 205 6.01 15.28 -19.36
CA ARG A 205 7.18 14.43 -19.64
C ARG A 205 7.79 13.94 -18.32
N SER A 206 7.14 12.92 -17.75
CA SER A 206 7.59 12.24 -16.54
C SER A 206 8.87 11.45 -16.77
N GLU A 207 9.46 10.91 -15.68
CA GLU A 207 10.67 10.07 -15.77
C GLU A 207 10.42 8.83 -16.64
N THR A 208 9.23 8.23 -16.56
CA THR A 208 8.86 7.12 -17.46
C THR A 208 8.68 7.60 -18.90
N ALA A 209 8.05 8.76 -19.11
CA ALA A 209 7.92 9.36 -20.45
C ALA A 209 9.27 9.74 -21.08
N ALA A 210 10.24 10.12 -20.25
CA ALA A 210 11.59 10.43 -20.73
C ALA A 210 12.36 9.20 -21.24
N MET A 211 11.94 7.99 -20.85
CA MET A 211 12.51 6.71 -21.29
C MET A 211 11.74 6.10 -22.47
N ALA A 212 10.56 6.61 -22.78
CA ALA A 212 9.66 6.03 -23.75
C ALA A 212 10.14 6.25 -25.19
N ASP A 213 9.87 5.28 -26.06
CA ASP A 213 10.04 5.40 -27.51
C ASP A 213 9.02 6.40 -28.09
N PHE A 214 7.79 6.39 -27.52
CA PHE A 214 6.74 7.33 -27.91
C PHE A 214 6.14 7.99 -26.67
N HIS A 215 6.20 9.32 -26.63
CA HIS A 215 5.51 10.12 -25.63
C HIS A 215 4.44 10.98 -26.29
N LEU A 216 3.17 10.68 -25.98
CA LEU A 216 2.02 11.42 -26.45
C LEU A 216 1.60 12.42 -25.36
N ALA A 217 1.98 13.68 -25.54
CA ALA A 217 1.69 14.76 -24.59
C ALA A 217 0.24 15.25 -24.83
N VAL A 218 -0.71 14.62 -24.19
CA VAL A 218 -2.14 14.98 -24.30
C VAL A 218 -2.44 16.25 -23.51
N ARG A 219 -3.43 17.02 -23.99
CA ARG A 219 -3.97 18.14 -23.21
C ARG A 219 -4.73 17.59 -22.00
N PRO A 220 -4.52 18.11 -20.76
CA PRO A 220 -5.29 17.69 -19.59
C PRO A 220 -6.81 17.73 -19.86
N GLY A 221 -7.50 16.65 -19.48
CA GLY A 221 -8.93 16.50 -19.66
C GLY A 221 -9.37 16.02 -21.06
N THR A 222 -8.45 15.57 -21.91
CA THR A 222 -8.76 15.05 -23.25
C THR A 222 -8.40 13.57 -23.43
N ASP A 223 -8.18 12.84 -22.34
CA ASP A 223 -7.76 11.42 -22.38
C ASP A 223 -8.77 10.49 -23.07
N ALA A 224 -10.03 10.91 -23.17
CA ALA A 224 -11.09 10.10 -23.78
C ALA A 224 -11.23 10.30 -25.31
N TRP A 225 -10.40 11.15 -25.94
CA TRP A 225 -10.48 11.49 -27.38
C TRP A 225 -9.46 10.75 -28.24
#